data_49cbcebffca07929e985796fb555076a
#
_entry.id   49cbcebffca07929e985796fb555076a
#
_cell.length_a   1.000
_cell.length_b   1.000
_cell.length_c   1.000
_cell.angle_alpha   90.00
_cell.angle_beta   90.00
_cell.angle_gamma   90.00
#
_symmetry.space_group_name_H-M   'P 1'
#
loop_
_entity.id
_entity.type
_entity.pdbx_description
1 polymer ?
#
loop_
_entity_poly.entity_id
_entity_poly.type
_entity_poly.pdbx_seq_one_letter_code
_entity_poly.pdbx_strand_id
1 'polypeptide(L)'
;MALEKIVMLGDSIIDRNHSSKYINYGHAGFKTRDVLWLLEEKSEIKGDIGILLVGVNDILCGFKEEYTLEYYNKTVELLKQRFKKLILLSMLPSDTPRINIKSKMLNIKLKNLYNEDFFDIYNLFLDGGELLADKYTVDGIHLNNDGYDIFNKALNEIVEKVKHKGKGYPDRETAERELEEAGKLNPGQWITHSKYAALACEKIAECCPHMDSEKAYVVGLLHDIGRRVGIVQERHMLEGYKYCMSKGWKEVAQICITHSFMLKDITTSIGKWDISKEDYEFMKRFIEDVVYDDYDKLVQMCDSLALPSGFCFLEKRFVDVAMRYGVNEYTTKRWGAIYDIKKYFEKIAGKSIEEILEIS
;
A
#
# COMPACT_ATOMS: atom_id res chain seq x y z
N MET A 1 -15.09 -2.84 -10.14
CA MET A 1 -13.70 -2.63 -10.64
C MET A 1 -13.29 -3.81 -11.50
N ALA A 2 -12.59 -3.60 -12.63
CA ALA A 2 -12.02 -4.71 -13.39
C ALA A 2 -10.93 -5.39 -12.55
N LEU A 3 -10.97 -6.74 -12.49
CA LEU A 3 -9.94 -7.51 -11.79
C LEU A 3 -8.56 -7.22 -12.41
N GLU A 4 -7.57 -6.90 -11.59
CA GLU A 4 -6.20 -6.70 -12.04
C GLU A 4 -5.66 -7.96 -12.70
N LYS A 5 -5.16 -7.83 -13.93
CA LYS A 5 -4.58 -8.94 -14.69
C LYS A 5 -3.11 -9.09 -14.31
N ILE A 6 -2.80 -10.13 -13.54
CA ILE A 6 -1.45 -10.46 -13.06
C ILE A 6 -0.97 -11.72 -13.77
N VAL A 7 0.22 -11.65 -14.36
CA VAL A 7 0.77 -12.70 -15.21
C VAL A 7 2.16 -13.11 -14.74
N MET A 8 2.38 -14.40 -14.56
CA MET A 8 3.69 -14.99 -14.27
C MET A 8 4.32 -15.58 -15.52
N LEU A 9 5.61 -15.31 -15.69
CA LEU A 9 6.46 -15.84 -16.77
C LEU A 9 7.73 -16.42 -16.17
N GLY A 10 8.25 -17.47 -16.76
CA GLY A 10 9.50 -18.05 -16.29
C GLY A 10 9.72 -19.49 -16.67
N ASP A 11 10.53 -20.15 -15.85
CA ASP A 11 10.96 -21.53 -16.05
C ASP A 11 10.07 -22.54 -15.30
N SER A 12 10.63 -23.72 -14.99
CA SER A 12 9.91 -24.81 -14.31
C SER A 12 9.39 -24.47 -12.92
N ILE A 13 9.98 -23.50 -12.22
CA ILE A 13 9.46 -23.05 -10.91
C ILE A 13 8.11 -22.37 -11.11
N ILE A 14 7.96 -21.55 -12.14
CA ILE A 14 6.67 -20.93 -12.47
C ILE A 14 5.72 -21.96 -13.08
N ASP A 15 6.18 -22.78 -14.05
CA ASP A 15 5.37 -23.81 -14.72
C ASP A 15 4.64 -24.73 -13.73
N ARG A 16 5.37 -25.25 -12.74
CA ARG A 16 4.85 -26.17 -11.72
C ARG A 16 4.06 -25.52 -10.58
N ASN A 17 3.96 -24.18 -10.56
CA ASN A 17 3.20 -23.47 -9.54
C ASN A 17 1.69 -23.51 -9.81
N HIS A 18 1.07 -24.68 -9.66
CA HIS A 18 -0.36 -24.89 -9.89
C HIS A 18 -1.26 -24.32 -8.78
N SER A 19 -0.70 -24.01 -7.61
CA SER A 19 -1.43 -23.40 -6.48
C SER A 19 -1.53 -21.87 -6.58
N SER A 20 -0.87 -21.24 -7.55
CA SER A 20 -0.97 -19.81 -7.76
C SER A 20 -2.31 -19.40 -8.36
N LYS A 21 -2.84 -18.28 -7.87
CA LYS A 21 -4.07 -17.64 -8.40
C LYS A 21 -3.83 -16.75 -9.63
N TYR A 22 -2.57 -16.57 -10.05
CA TYR A 22 -2.20 -15.70 -11.17
C TYR A 22 -2.13 -16.47 -12.50
N ILE A 23 -2.25 -15.74 -13.62
CA ILE A 23 -2.15 -16.35 -14.95
C ILE A 23 -0.72 -16.85 -15.15
N ASN A 24 -0.56 -18.13 -15.48
CA ASN A 24 0.74 -18.78 -15.55
C ASN A 24 1.16 -19.05 -17.01
N TYR A 25 2.31 -18.48 -17.41
CA TYR A 25 3.03 -18.71 -18.66
C TYR A 25 4.46 -19.21 -18.38
N GLY A 26 4.65 -19.98 -17.32
CA GLY A 26 5.89 -20.71 -17.08
C GLY A 26 6.01 -21.91 -18.01
N HIS A 27 7.25 -22.27 -18.36
CA HIS A 27 7.55 -23.47 -19.14
C HIS A 27 8.82 -24.14 -18.62
N ALA A 28 8.74 -25.44 -18.36
CA ALA A 28 9.89 -26.21 -17.90
C ALA A 28 11.08 -26.10 -18.88
N GLY A 29 12.26 -25.85 -18.31
CA GLY A 29 13.49 -25.72 -19.10
C GLY A 29 13.72 -24.39 -19.80
N PHE A 30 12.78 -23.43 -19.70
CA PHE A 30 12.95 -22.11 -20.32
C PHE A 30 14.15 -21.37 -19.74
N LYS A 31 14.88 -20.73 -20.66
CA LYS A 31 15.99 -19.79 -20.42
C LYS A 31 15.50 -18.36 -20.64
N THR A 32 16.32 -17.41 -20.33
CA THR A 32 16.01 -15.99 -20.53
C THR A 32 15.59 -15.70 -21.98
N ARG A 33 16.30 -16.26 -22.96
CA ARG A 33 15.99 -16.15 -24.38
C ARG A 33 14.61 -16.73 -24.73
N ASP A 34 14.26 -17.87 -24.16
CA ASP A 34 13.03 -18.59 -24.49
C ASP A 34 11.80 -17.81 -24.00
N VAL A 35 11.91 -17.13 -22.85
CA VAL A 35 10.86 -16.21 -22.38
C VAL A 35 10.69 -14.99 -23.30
N LEU A 36 11.80 -14.43 -23.82
CA LEU A 36 11.74 -13.34 -24.79
C LEU A 36 10.97 -13.77 -26.05
N TRP A 37 11.31 -14.93 -26.61
CA TRP A 37 10.64 -15.44 -27.80
C TRP A 37 9.16 -15.74 -27.57
N LEU A 38 8.78 -16.28 -26.39
CA LEU A 38 7.38 -16.45 -26.03
C LEU A 38 6.64 -15.10 -26.03
N LEU A 39 7.26 -14.06 -25.48
CA LEU A 39 6.67 -12.72 -25.49
C LEU A 39 6.58 -12.15 -26.92
N GLU A 40 7.58 -12.32 -27.75
CA GLU A 40 7.56 -11.87 -29.16
C GLU A 40 6.46 -12.55 -29.95
N GLU A 41 6.25 -13.85 -29.75
CA GLU A 41 5.23 -14.67 -30.45
C GLU A 41 3.81 -14.32 -29.95
N LYS A 42 3.62 -14.13 -28.62
CA LYS A 42 2.32 -13.96 -27.99
C LYS A 42 2.08 -12.51 -27.54
N SER A 43 1.54 -11.69 -28.43
CA SER A 43 1.25 -10.28 -28.15
C SER A 43 0.12 -10.05 -27.13
N GLU A 44 -0.72 -11.08 -26.87
CA GLU A 44 -1.79 -11.06 -25.86
C GLU A 44 -1.29 -11.18 -24.43
N ILE A 45 0.00 -11.55 -24.23
CA ILE A 45 0.63 -11.55 -22.89
C ILE A 45 0.91 -10.12 -22.49
N LYS A 46 -0.03 -9.53 -21.76
CA LYS A 46 -0.01 -8.17 -21.19
C LYS A 46 -0.99 -8.07 -20.02
N GLY A 47 -0.80 -7.09 -19.18
CA GLY A 47 -1.67 -6.91 -18.00
C GLY A 47 -1.25 -5.74 -17.10
N ASP A 48 -1.68 -5.78 -15.86
CA ASP A 48 -1.34 -4.76 -14.88
C ASP A 48 0.00 -5.04 -14.21
N ILE A 49 0.25 -6.31 -13.82
CA ILE A 49 1.51 -6.72 -13.19
C ILE A 49 2.09 -7.92 -13.94
N GLY A 50 3.35 -7.80 -14.36
CA GLY A 50 4.15 -8.91 -14.93
C GLY A 50 5.15 -9.40 -13.87
N ILE A 51 5.17 -10.72 -13.65
CA ILE A 51 6.08 -11.39 -12.72
C ILE A 51 7.04 -12.23 -13.53
N LEU A 52 8.34 -12.08 -13.30
CA LEU A 52 9.38 -12.85 -14.02
C LEU A 52 10.28 -13.58 -13.02
N LEU A 53 10.44 -14.90 -13.22
CA LEU A 53 11.45 -15.73 -12.58
C LEU A 53 12.09 -16.64 -13.62
N VAL A 54 13.34 -16.38 -13.97
CA VAL A 54 14.10 -17.14 -14.99
C VAL A 54 15.59 -16.90 -14.83
N GLY A 55 16.41 -17.82 -15.32
CA GLY A 55 17.87 -17.67 -15.39
C GLY A 55 18.64 -18.87 -14.86
N VAL A 56 18.06 -19.72 -14.01
CA VAL A 56 18.73 -20.91 -13.49
C VAL A 56 19.07 -21.88 -14.61
N ASN A 57 18.21 -22.03 -15.62
CA ASN A 57 18.47 -22.92 -16.77
C ASN A 57 19.59 -22.41 -17.68
N ASP A 58 19.80 -21.10 -17.77
CA ASP A 58 20.96 -20.52 -18.45
C ASP A 58 22.26 -20.97 -17.77
N ILE A 59 22.28 -20.93 -16.43
CA ILE A 59 23.44 -21.38 -15.60
C ILE A 59 23.65 -22.88 -15.77
N LEU A 60 22.59 -23.69 -15.70
CA LEU A 60 22.64 -25.15 -15.87
C LEU A 60 23.16 -25.56 -17.25
N CYS A 61 22.73 -24.85 -18.31
CA CYS A 61 23.21 -25.06 -19.68
C CYS A 61 24.62 -24.51 -19.93
N GLY A 62 25.24 -23.84 -18.94
CA GLY A 62 26.59 -23.32 -19.05
C GLY A 62 26.72 -22.07 -19.91
N PHE A 63 25.64 -21.32 -20.11
CA PHE A 63 25.71 -20.05 -20.83
C PHE A 63 26.57 -19.02 -20.07
N LYS A 64 27.23 -18.17 -20.86
CA LYS A 64 28.00 -17.05 -20.29
C LYS A 64 27.05 -16.06 -19.65
N GLU A 65 27.48 -15.44 -18.60
CA GLU A 65 26.70 -14.46 -17.85
C GLU A 65 26.25 -13.27 -18.72
N GLU A 66 27.14 -12.79 -19.60
CA GLU A 66 26.83 -11.69 -20.51
C GLU A 66 25.66 -12.04 -21.44
N TYR A 67 25.59 -13.28 -21.93
CA TYR A 67 24.50 -13.77 -22.75
C TYR A 67 23.18 -13.81 -21.96
N THR A 68 23.21 -14.35 -20.75
CA THR A 68 22.03 -14.39 -19.86
C THR A 68 21.52 -12.99 -19.55
N LEU A 69 22.41 -12.05 -19.21
CA LEU A 69 22.04 -10.66 -18.92
C LEU A 69 21.48 -9.94 -20.16
N GLU A 70 22.05 -10.17 -21.35
CA GLU A 70 21.56 -9.58 -22.59
C GLU A 70 20.10 -9.94 -22.84
N TYR A 71 19.77 -11.23 -22.78
CA TYR A 71 18.41 -11.70 -23.03
C TYR A 71 17.46 -11.35 -21.87
N TYR A 72 17.93 -11.36 -20.64
CA TYR A 72 17.14 -10.90 -19.50
C TYR A 72 16.74 -9.43 -19.65
N ASN A 73 17.69 -8.57 -20.03
CA ASN A 73 17.44 -7.15 -20.25
C ASN A 73 16.42 -6.92 -21.37
N LYS A 74 16.58 -7.59 -22.52
CA LYS A 74 15.60 -7.52 -23.63
C LYS A 74 14.21 -7.97 -23.19
N THR A 75 14.13 -9.02 -22.38
CA THR A 75 12.88 -9.51 -21.81
C THR A 75 12.23 -8.46 -20.93
N VAL A 76 12.99 -7.84 -20.02
CA VAL A 76 12.47 -6.79 -19.11
C VAL A 76 12.03 -5.55 -19.89
N GLU A 77 12.76 -5.14 -20.95
CA GLU A 77 12.35 -4.02 -21.80
C GLU A 77 10.99 -4.29 -22.48
N LEU A 78 10.78 -5.49 -22.98
CA LEU A 78 9.51 -5.88 -23.58
C LEU A 78 8.39 -5.99 -22.55
N LEU A 79 8.68 -6.50 -21.36
CA LEU A 79 7.73 -6.54 -20.24
C LEU A 79 7.28 -5.13 -19.80
N LYS A 80 8.20 -4.15 -19.74
CA LYS A 80 7.88 -2.74 -19.42
C LYS A 80 6.93 -2.10 -20.43
N GLN A 81 6.90 -2.56 -21.67
CA GLN A 81 5.95 -2.10 -22.68
C GLN A 81 4.56 -2.71 -22.52
N ARG A 82 4.45 -3.86 -21.86
CA ARG A 82 3.23 -4.69 -21.80
C ARG A 82 2.54 -4.69 -20.46
N PHE A 83 3.25 -4.31 -19.40
CA PHE A 83 2.76 -4.30 -18.03
C PHE A 83 2.96 -2.94 -17.39
N LYS A 84 2.01 -2.52 -16.56
CA LYS A 84 2.10 -1.25 -15.84
C LYS A 84 3.14 -1.30 -14.71
N LYS A 85 3.33 -2.48 -14.12
CA LYS A 85 4.28 -2.75 -13.02
C LYS A 85 4.96 -4.09 -13.23
N LEU A 86 6.20 -4.22 -12.74
CA LEU A 86 6.96 -5.47 -12.81
C LEU A 86 7.36 -5.97 -11.43
N ILE A 87 7.45 -7.29 -11.33
CA ILE A 87 8.05 -8.03 -10.21
C ILE A 87 9.09 -8.96 -10.80
N LEU A 88 10.35 -8.66 -10.60
CA LEU A 88 11.48 -9.47 -11.01
C LEU A 88 11.97 -10.25 -9.79
N LEU A 89 11.73 -11.55 -9.76
CA LEU A 89 12.12 -12.38 -8.64
C LEU A 89 13.56 -12.87 -8.77
N SER A 90 14.25 -12.97 -7.64
CA SER A 90 15.56 -13.64 -7.59
C SER A 90 15.43 -15.10 -8.00
N MET A 91 16.44 -15.63 -8.70
CA MET A 91 16.59 -17.09 -8.84
C MET A 91 16.67 -17.69 -7.44
N LEU A 92 16.10 -18.90 -7.27
CA LEU A 92 16.11 -19.62 -6.01
C LEU A 92 17.45 -20.35 -5.78
N PRO A 93 17.76 -20.75 -4.54
CA PRO A 93 18.86 -21.65 -4.29
C PRO A 93 18.60 -23.05 -4.89
N SER A 94 19.65 -23.83 -5.03
CA SER A 94 19.64 -25.26 -5.34
C SER A 94 20.43 -26.04 -4.31
N ASP A 95 20.44 -27.36 -4.39
CA ASP A 95 21.31 -28.24 -3.58
C ASP A 95 22.78 -28.23 -4.06
N THR A 96 23.06 -27.58 -5.20
CA THR A 96 24.38 -27.60 -5.85
C THR A 96 25.15 -26.29 -5.60
N PRO A 97 26.25 -26.31 -4.81
CA PRO A 97 27.00 -25.09 -4.44
C PRO A 97 27.45 -24.26 -5.65
N ARG A 98 27.90 -24.91 -6.73
CA ARG A 98 28.38 -24.22 -7.94
C ARG A 98 27.28 -23.42 -8.64
N ILE A 99 26.06 -23.92 -8.61
CA ILE A 99 24.89 -23.20 -9.18
C ILE A 99 24.58 -22.00 -8.30
N ASN A 100 24.56 -22.21 -6.98
CA ASN A 100 24.25 -21.15 -6.01
C ASN A 100 25.21 -19.96 -6.08
N ILE A 101 26.52 -20.20 -6.26
CA ILE A 101 27.50 -19.13 -6.43
C ILE A 101 27.11 -18.25 -7.65
N LYS A 102 26.81 -18.88 -8.80
CA LYS A 102 26.46 -18.16 -10.01
C LYS A 102 25.10 -17.45 -9.89
N SER A 103 24.09 -18.11 -9.31
CA SER A 103 22.77 -17.53 -9.09
C SER A 103 22.84 -16.32 -8.15
N LYS A 104 23.59 -16.40 -7.04
CA LYS A 104 23.82 -15.26 -6.14
C LYS A 104 24.50 -14.08 -6.85
N MET A 105 25.55 -14.34 -7.64
CA MET A 105 26.22 -13.30 -8.40
C MET A 105 25.27 -12.62 -9.40
N LEU A 106 24.47 -13.39 -10.13
CA LEU A 106 23.52 -12.86 -11.08
C LEU A 106 22.37 -12.11 -10.39
N ASN A 107 21.84 -12.62 -9.27
CA ASN A 107 20.85 -11.94 -8.46
C ASN A 107 21.35 -10.58 -7.95
N ILE A 108 22.60 -10.47 -7.51
CA ILE A 108 23.21 -9.20 -7.11
C ILE A 108 23.24 -8.21 -8.28
N LYS A 109 23.62 -8.67 -9.48
CA LYS A 109 23.65 -7.80 -10.67
C LYS A 109 22.26 -7.35 -11.08
N LEU A 110 21.29 -8.26 -11.09
CA LEU A 110 19.90 -7.94 -11.41
C LEU A 110 19.31 -6.97 -10.39
N LYS A 111 19.61 -7.14 -9.10
CA LYS A 111 19.21 -6.20 -8.04
C LYS A 111 19.78 -4.80 -8.29
N ASN A 112 21.05 -4.70 -8.68
CA ASN A 112 21.67 -3.40 -8.98
C ASN A 112 21.08 -2.73 -10.24
N LEU A 113 20.69 -3.52 -11.26
CA LEU A 113 20.10 -3.01 -12.49
C LEU A 113 18.64 -2.59 -12.33
N TYR A 114 17.88 -3.33 -11.54
CA TYR A 114 16.41 -3.19 -11.46
C TYR A 114 15.87 -2.81 -10.09
N ASN A 115 16.73 -2.59 -9.14
CA ASN A 115 16.53 -2.18 -7.74
C ASN A 115 15.08 -2.21 -7.24
N GLU A 116 14.24 -1.28 -7.70
CA GLU A 116 12.86 -1.11 -7.24
C GLU A 116 11.88 -2.17 -7.75
N ASP A 117 12.19 -2.84 -8.85
CA ASP A 117 11.36 -3.88 -9.45
C ASP A 117 11.87 -5.28 -9.12
N PHE A 118 13.07 -5.39 -8.49
CA PHE A 118 13.70 -6.67 -8.12
C PHE A 118 13.41 -7.03 -6.66
N PHE A 119 12.89 -8.24 -6.45
CA PHE A 119 12.53 -8.78 -5.13
C PHE A 119 13.33 -10.05 -4.85
N ASP A 120 14.16 -9.98 -3.83
CA ASP A 120 15.02 -11.09 -3.42
C ASP A 120 14.29 -12.00 -2.43
N ILE A 121 13.92 -13.20 -2.90
CA ILE A 121 13.27 -14.24 -2.12
C ILE A 121 14.22 -15.43 -1.85
N TYR A 122 15.50 -15.33 -2.24
CA TYR A 122 16.49 -16.41 -2.16
C TYR A 122 16.60 -17.02 -0.76
N ASN A 123 16.74 -16.18 0.26
CA ASN A 123 17.00 -16.62 1.62
C ASN A 123 15.80 -17.30 2.30
N LEU A 124 14.59 -17.17 1.76
CA LEU A 124 13.39 -17.83 2.30
C LEU A 124 13.47 -19.37 2.19
N PHE A 125 14.30 -19.87 1.29
CA PHE A 125 14.42 -21.30 0.98
C PHE A 125 15.66 -21.95 1.61
N LEU A 126 16.38 -21.21 2.45
CA LEU A 126 17.53 -21.74 3.21
C LEU A 126 17.08 -22.19 4.62
N ASP A 127 17.77 -23.14 5.20
CA ASP A 127 17.55 -23.61 6.58
C ASP A 127 18.86 -23.57 7.37
N GLY A 128 19.35 -22.35 7.63
CA GLY A 128 20.61 -22.10 8.32
C GLY A 128 21.87 -22.46 7.54
N GLY A 129 21.73 -22.99 6.31
CA GLY A 129 22.80 -23.33 5.40
C GLY A 129 22.87 -22.39 4.18
N GLU A 130 23.65 -22.80 3.17
CA GLU A 130 23.77 -22.06 1.90
C GLU A 130 23.05 -22.74 0.72
N LEU A 131 22.47 -23.90 0.95
CA LEU A 131 21.79 -24.72 -0.05
C LEU A 131 20.27 -24.66 0.13
N LEU A 132 19.54 -25.01 -0.92
CA LEU A 132 18.10 -25.23 -0.86
C LEU A 132 17.79 -26.28 0.21
N ALA A 133 16.93 -25.93 1.16
CA ALA A 133 16.58 -26.82 2.25
C ALA A 133 15.79 -28.05 1.75
N ASP A 134 16.17 -29.25 2.15
CA ASP A 134 15.55 -30.52 1.72
C ASP A 134 14.04 -30.54 1.93
N LYS A 135 13.55 -29.89 3.00
CA LYS A 135 12.13 -29.78 3.31
C LYS A 135 11.31 -29.00 2.28
N TYR A 136 11.95 -28.25 1.38
CA TYR A 136 11.28 -27.40 0.38
C TYR A 136 11.45 -27.88 -1.05
N THR A 137 12.16 -28.99 -1.28
CA THR A 137 12.46 -29.48 -2.62
C THR A 137 12.08 -30.94 -2.83
N VAL A 138 11.90 -31.31 -4.10
CA VAL A 138 11.70 -32.72 -4.53
C VAL A 138 12.99 -33.35 -5.09
N ASP A 139 13.90 -32.55 -5.63
CA ASP A 139 15.07 -33.01 -6.39
C ASP A 139 16.31 -32.10 -6.28
N GLY A 140 16.30 -31.19 -5.29
CA GLY A 140 17.37 -30.20 -5.07
C GLY A 140 17.29 -28.94 -5.94
N ILE A 141 16.30 -28.83 -6.83
CA ILE A 141 16.06 -27.67 -7.69
C ILE A 141 14.61 -27.24 -7.65
N HIS A 142 13.68 -28.20 -7.83
CA HIS A 142 12.26 -27.91 -7.91
C HIS A 142 11.61 -27.93 -6.53
N LEU A 143 10.68 -27.03 -6.30
CA LEU A 143 9.95 -26.93 -5.03
C LEU A 143 8.95 -28.07 -4.89
N ASN A 144 8.78 -28.54 -3.66
CA ASN A 144 7.65 -29.36 -3.23
C ASN A 144 6.48 -28.47 -2.75
N ASN A 145 5.41 -29.06 -2.20
CA ASN A 145 4.24 -28.32 -1.74
C ASN A 145 4.61 -27.27 -0.68
N ASP A 146 5.41 -27.64 0.33
CA ASP A 146 5.83 -26.71 1.39
C ASP A 146 6.67 -25.55 0.83
N GLY A 147 7.51 -25.84 -0.17
CA GLY A 147 8.26 -24.81 -0.89
C GLY A 147 7.35 -23.87 -1.67
N TYR A 148 6.30 -24.37 -2.34
CA TYR A 148 5.33 -23.53 -3.03
C TYR A 148 4.44 -22.73 -2.09
N ASP A 149 4.14 -23.23 -0.89
CA ASP A 149 3.39 -22.47 0.11
C ASP A 149 4.17 -21.22 0.55
N ILE A 150 5.48 -21.37 0.83
CA ILE A 150 6.35 -20.22 1.14
C ILE A 150 6.50 -19.29 -0.07
N PHE A 151 6.71 -19.85 -1.27
CA PHE A 151 6.81 -19.07 -2.50
C PHE A 151 5.58 -18.21 -2.73
N ASN A 152 4.39 -18.81 -2.68
CA ASN A 152 3.13 -18.11 -2.92
C ASN A 152 2.79 -17.09 -1.83
N LYS A 153 3.14 -17.38 -0.58
CA LYS A 153 3.00 -16.41 0.51
C LYS A 153 3.84 -15.17 0.24
N ALA A 154 5.15 -15.34 -0.02
CA ALA A 154 6.04 -14.24 -0.33
C ALA A 154 5.61 -13.48 -1.61
N LEU A 155 5.20 -14.21 -2.65
CA LEU A 155 4.73 -13.63 -3.89
C LEU A 155 3.48 -12.76 -3.68
N ASN A 156 2.50 -13.23 -2.89
CA ASN A 156 1.29 -12.46 -2.59
C ASN A 156 1.63 -11.17 -1.83
N GLU A 157 2.52 -11.22 -0.82
CA GLU A 157 2.97 -10.03 -0.09
C GLU A 157 3.67 -9.02 -1.03
N ILE A 158 4.52 -9.49 -1.94
CA ILE A 158 5.19 -8.65 -2.94
C ILE A 158 4.18 -8.02 -3.90
N VAL A 159 3.21 -8.80 -4.39
CA VAL A 159 2.17 -8.31 -5.30
C VAL A 159 1.35 -7.22 -4.63
N GLU A 160 0.90 -7.40 -3.40
CA GLU A 160 0.16 -6.36 -2.67
C GLU A 160 1.02 -5.10 -2.48
N LYS A 161 2.29 -5.23 -2.09
CA LYS A 161 3.21 -4.10 -2.01
C LYS A 161 3.36 -3.36 -3.35
N VAL A 162 3.47 -4.09 -4.46
CA VAL A 162 3.62 -3.51 -5.81
C VAL A 162 2.31 -2.88 -6.30
N LYS A 163 1.15 -3.45 -5.98
CA LYS A 163 -0.15 -2.84 -6.27
C LYS A 163 -0.25 -1.44 -5.67
N HIS A 164 0.25 -1.27 -4.47
CA HIS A 164 0.22 0.00 -3.75
C HIS A 164 1.41 0.92 -4.07
N LYS A 165 2.47 0.43 -4.73
CA LYS A 165 3.62 1.25 -5.15
C LYS A 165 3.18 2.37 -6.09
N GLY A 166 3.45 3.61 -5.70
CA GLY A 166 3.04 4.81 -6.44
C GLY A 166 1.59 5.26 -6.17
N LYS A 167 0.79 4.50 -5.42
CA LYS A 167 -0.38 5.03 -4.74
C LYS A 167 0.11 5.91 -3.59
N GLY A 168 -0.46 7.07 -3.42
CA GLY A 168 -0.08 7.99 -2.33
C GLY A 168 -0.52 7.52 -0.94
N TYR A 169 -0.78 6.21 -0.75
CA TYR A 169 -1.23 5.58 0.50
C TYR A 169 -0.76 4.12 0.57
N PRO A 170 -0.58 3.51 1.78
CA PRO A 170 -0.21 2.11 1.97
C PRO A 170 -1.40 1.16 1.72
N ASP A 171 -1.13 -0.16 1.71
CA ASP A 171 -2.18 -1.17 1.86
C ASP A 171 -2.74 -1.18 3.30
N ARG A 172 -3.91 -1.81 3.47
CA ARG A 172 -4.62 -1.90 4.75
C ARG A 172 -3.75 -2.53 5.85
N GLU A 173 -3.11 -3.66 5.58
CA GLU A 173 -2.28 -4.38 6.55
C GLU A 173 -1.12 -3.50 7.05
N THR A 174 -0.47 -2.80 6.13
CA THR A 174 0.58 -1.83 6.47
C THR A 174 0.02 -0.67 7.29
N ALA A 175 -1.14 -0.12 6.94
CA ALA A 175 -1.76 0.97 7.68
C ALA A 175 -2.15 0.55 9.11
N GLU A 176 -2.72 -0.64 9.28
CA GLU A 176 -3.09 -1.20 10.59
C GLU A 176 -1.86 -1.42 11.48
N ARG A 177 -0.80 -2.00 10.93
CA ARG A 177 0.49 -2.18 11.63
C ARG A 177 1.09 -0.84 12.06
N GLU A 178 1.07 0.16 11.19
CA GLU A 178 1.60 1.51 11.51
C GLU A 178 0.80 2.19 12.63
N LEU A 179 -0.52 2.01 12.66
CA LEU A 179 -1.35 2.50 13.77
C LEU A 179 -1.05 1.75 15.08
N GLU A 180 -0.85 0.43 15.03
CA GLU A 180 -0.47 -0.36 16.21
C GLU A 180 0.89 0.07 16.77
N GLU A 181 1.89 0.26 15.91
CA GLU A 181 3.20 0.75 16.31
C GLU A 181 3.13 2.17 16.89
N ALA A 182 2.35 3.04 16.27
CA ALA A 182 2.10 4.38 16.80
C ALA A 182 1.42 4.34 18.17
N GLY A 183 0.49 3.41 18.36
CA GLY A 183 -0.18 3.17 19.65
C GLY A 183 0.76 2.68 20.74
N LYS A 184 1.81 1.92 20.41
CA LYS A 184 2.87 1.54 21.36
C LYS A 184 3.73 2.73 21.77
N LEU A 185 3.96 3.67 20.84
CA LEU A 185 4.74 4.88 21.11
C LEU A 185 3.97 5.90 21.96
N ASN A 186 2.68 6.08 21.71
CA ASN A 186 1.81 7.00 22.43
C ASN A 186 0.42 6.36 22.65
N PRO A 187 0.23 5.55 23.68
CA PRO A 187 -1.06 4.93 23.99
C PRO A 187 -2.13 5.98 24.29
N GLY A 188 -3.34 5.79 23.72
CA GLY A 188 -4.46 6.71 23.96
C GLY A 188 -5.73 6.34 23.21
N GLN A 189 -6.81 7.03 23.54
CA GLN A 189 -8.13 6.82 22.93
C GLN A 189 -8.16 7.20 21.43
N TRP A 190 -7.22 7.97 20.96
CA TRP A 190 -7.09 8.37 19.57
C TRP A 190 -6.94 7.16 18.63
N ILE A 191 -6.33 6.06 19.11
CA ILE A 191 -6.16 4.82 18.34
C ILE A 191 -7.50 4.20 17.98
N THR A 192 -8.37 4.05 18.99
CA THR A 192 -9.71 3.47 18.78
C THR A 192 -10.61 4.43 18.00
N HIS A 193 -10.49 5.73 18.25
CA HIS A 193 -11.14 6.76 17.45
C HIS A 193 -10.76 6.65 15.96
N SER A 194 -9.47 6.55 15.65
CA SER A 194 -9.00 6.40 14.25
C SER A 194 -9.54 5.13 13.59
N LYS A 195 -9.69 4.03 14.34
CA LYS A 195 -10.32 2.80 13.82
C LYS A 195 -11.79 3.02 13.45
N TYR A 196 -12.56 3.72 14.29
CA TYR A 196 -13.95 4.03 13.97
C TYR A 196 -14.07 5.07 12.84
N ALA A 197 -13.17 6.04 12.76
CA ALA A 197 -13.13 6.98 11.63
C ALA A 197 -12.86 6.23 10.31
N ALA A 198 -11.94 5.27 10.32
CA ALA A 198 -11.64 4.41 9.16
C ALA A 198 -12.86 3.57 8.73
N LEU A 199 -13.53 2.92 9.67
CA LEU A 199 -14.73 2.13 9.39
C LEU A 199 -15.88 2.99 8.85
N ALA A 200 -16.05 4.21 9.36
CA ALA A 200 -17.03 5.16 8.82
C ALA A 200 -16.68 5.55 7.38
N CYS A 201 -15.42 5.86 7.10
CA CYS A 201 -14.96 6.18 5.75
C CYS A 201 -15.21 5.02 4.77
N GLU A 202 -14.88 3.79 5.17
CA GLU A 202 -15.09 2.59 4.36
C GLU A 202 -16.56 2.37 4.03
N LYS A 203 -17.43 2.30 5.05
CA LYS A 203 -18.87 2.06 4.88
C LYS A 203 -19.56 3.10 3.99
N ILE A 204 -19.18 4.37 4.13
CA ILE A 204 -19.73 5.44 3.30
C ILE A 204 -19.19 5.35 1.88
N ALA A 205 -17.89 5.09 1.70
CA ALA A 205 -17.27 4.95 0.38
C ALA A 205 -17.83 3.74 -0.40
N GLU A 206 -18.18 2.63 0.27
CA GLU A 206 -18.87 1.48 -0.35
C GLU A 206 -20.22 1.88 -0.99
N CYS A 207 -20.89 2.89 -0.45
CA CYS A 207 -22.13 3.44 -1.02
C CYS A 207 -21.86 4.48 -2.11
N CYS A 208 -20.59 4.83 -2.41
CA CYS A 208 -20.20 5.86 -3.37
C CYS A 208 -19.47 5.23 -4.57
N PRO A 209 -20.10 5.02 -5.74
CA PRO A 209 -19.54 4.21 -6.85
C PRO A 209 -18.19 4.69 -7.41
N HIS A 210 -17.84 5.96 -7.23
CA HIS A 210 -16.60 6.55 -7.72
C HIS A 210 -15.44 6.50 -6.72
N MET A 211 -15.68 6.03 -5.50
CA MET A 211 -14.69 5.95 -4.43
C MET A 211 -14.13 4.51 -4.26
N ASP A 212 -12.88 4.43 -3.86
CA ASP A 212 -12.21 3.20 -3.44
C ASP A 212 -12.34 3.08 -1.91
N SER A 213 -13.13 2.12 -1.44
CA SER A 213 -13.40 1.93 -0.01
C SER A 213 -12.15 1.50 0.77
N GLU A 214 -11.22 0.76 0.16
CA GLU A 214 -9.93 0.43 0.78
C GLU A 214 -9.08 1.68 1.00
N LYS A 215 -8.99 2.57 -0.01
CA LYS A 215 -8.34 3.88 0.16
C LYS A 215 -9.02 4.69 1.26
N ALA A 216 -10.35 4.75 1.26
CA ALA A 216 -11.12 5.49 2.26
C ALA A 216 -10.83 5.00 3.68
N TYR A 217 -10.79 3.66 3.89
CA TYR A 217 -10.39 3.07 5.15
C TYR A 217 -8.99 3.53 5.59
N VAL A 218 -8.00 3.38 4.70
CA VAL A 218 -6.59 3.66 5.00
C VAL A 218 -6.36 5.14 5.35
N VAL A 219 -6.92 6.07 4.58
CA VAL A 219 -6.74 7.50 4.85
C VAL A 219 -7.47 7.92 6.13
N GLY A 220 -8.66 7.32 6.40
CA GLY A 220 -9.37 7.50 7.66
C GLY A 220 -8.61 6.92 8.86
N LEU A 221 -7.94 5.76 8.71
CA LEU A 221 -7.17 5.13 9.78
C LEU A 221 -5.94 5.96 10.20
N LEU A 222 -5.29 6.57 9.23
CA LEU A 222 -4.01 7.25 9.44
C LEU A 222 -4.13 8.79 9.57
N HIS A 223 -5.35 9.36 9.55
CA HIS A 223 -5.53 10.82 9.62
C HIS A 223 -4.84 11.46 10.85
N ASP A 224 -4.86 10.75 11.96
CA ASP A 224 -4.31 11.18 13.27
C ASP A 224 -2.94 10.53 13.60
N ILE A 225 -2.25 9.90 12.63
CA ILE A 225 -1.02 9.13 12.85
C ILE A 225 0.12 9.97 13.47
N GLY A 226 0.08 11.29 13.32
CA GLY A 226 1.06 12.19 13.92
C GLY A 226 1.00 12.26 15.45
N ARG A 227 -0.07 11.77 16.07
CA ARG A 227 -0.14 11.60 17.53
C ARG A 227 0.86 10.59 18.08
N ARG A 228 1.51 9.82 17.21
CA ARG A 228 2.61 8.90 17.57
C ARG A 228 3.79 9.57 18.30
N VAL A 229 3.98 10.89 18.12
CA VAL A 229 5.11 11.62 18.72
C VAL A 229 4.88 11.97 20.19
N GLY A 230 3.70 11.71 20.75
CA GLY A 230 3.35 11.98 22.13
C GLY A 230 2.12 12.89 22.29
N ILE A 231 1.96 13.49 23.47
CA ILE A 231 0.86 14.40 23.77
C ILE A 231 1.14 15.75 23.10
N VAL A 232 0.47 15.99 21.98
CA VAL A 232 0.57 17.21 21.17
C VAL A 232 -0.82 17.77 20.86
N GLN A 233 -0.89 19.05 20.53
CA GLN A 233 -2.12 19.73 20.11
C GLN A 233 -2.23 19.74 18.58
N GLU A 234 -2.29 20.90 17.93
CA GLU A 234 -2.40 21.02 16.46
C GLU A 234 -1.14 20.49 15.73
N ARG A 235 -0.03 20.33 16.43
CA ARG A 235 1.22 19.75 15.89
C ARG A 235 1.03 18.35 15.34
N HIS A 236 0.05 17.55 15.81
CA HIS A 236 -0.18 16.20 15.29
C HIS A 236 -0.40 16.17 13.77
N MET A 237 -1.06 17.19 13.22
CA MET A 237 -1.32 17.28 11.78
C MET A 237 -0.01 17.35 10.99
N LEU A 238 0.89 18.22 11.41
CA LEU A 238 2.20 18.40 10.76
C LEU A 238 3.11 17.18 10.94
N GLU A 239 3.12 16.57 12.11
CA GLU A 239 3.90 15.36 12.38
C GLU A 239 3.38 14.18 11.55
N GLY A 240 2.07 14.05 11.38
CA GLY A 240 1.45 13.09 10.49
C GLY A 240 1.85 13.32 9.03
N TYR A 241 1.79 14.57 8.58
CA TYR A 241 2.24 14.95 7.24
C TYR A 241 3.71 14.57 7.00
N LYS A 242 4.62 15.00 7.88
CA LYS A 242 6.06 14.71 7.77
C LYS A 242 6.31 13.20 7.75
N TYR A 243 5.64 12.47 8.63
CA TYR A 243 5.75 11.01 8.70
C TYR A 243 5.30 10.33 7.40
N CYS A 244 4.10 10.63 6.93
CA CYS A 244 3.55 10.03 5.72
C CYS A 244 4.36 10.41 4.46
N MET A 245 4.85 11.65 4.37
CA MET A 245 5.74 12.06 3.29
C MET A 245 7.05 11.27 3.29
N SER A 246 7.63 10.97 4.46
CA SER A 246 8.84 10.14 4.56
C SER A 246 8.62 8.69 4.09
N LYS A 247 7.38 8.21 4.10
CA LYS A 247 6.96 6.89 3.60
C LYS A 247 6.50 6.93 2.12
N GLY A 248 6.45 8.11 1.49
CA GLY A 248 5.92 8.29 0.14
C GLY A 248 4.39 8.28 0.05
N TRP A 249 3.67 8.37 1.17
CA TRP A 249 2.20 8.36 1.26
C TRP A 249 1.61 9.75 1.17
N LYS A 250 1.73 10.37 0.00
CA LYS A 250 1.37 11.78 -0.23
C LYS A 250 -0.11 12.07 0.02
N GLU A 251 -1.00 11.12 -0.31
CA GLU A 251 -2.44 11.28 -0.13
C GLU A 251 -2.82 11.21 1.36
N VAL A 252 -2.21 10.29 2.12
CA VAL A 252 -2.38 10.26 3.59
C VAL A 252 -1.78 11.51 4.23
N ALA A 253 -0.61 11.97 3.76
CA ALA A 253 0.02 13.19 4.24
C ALA A 253 -0.90 14.41 4.08
N GLN A 254 -1.58 14.54 2.93
CA GLN A 254 -2.58 15.57 2.70
C GLN A 254 -3.69 15.50 3.74
N ILE A 255 -4.29 14.32 3.94
CA ILE A 255 -5.36 14.10 4.92
C ILE A 255 -4.92 14.45 6.34
N CYS A 256 -3.68 14.14 6.73
CA CYS A 256 -3.18 14.52 8.07
C CYS A 256 -3.27 16.03 8.33
N ILE A 257 -3.15 16.87 7.31
CA ILE A 257 -3.34 18.33 7.46
C ILE A 257 -4.81 18.70 7.27
N THR A 258 -5.47 18.21 6.22
CA THR A 258 -6.76 18.75 5.75
C THR A 258 -7.96 18.34 6.62
N HIS A 259 -7.86 17.22 7.36
CA HIS A 259 -9.00 16.66 8.11
C HIS A 259 -9.61 17.64 9.11
N SER A 260 -8.84 18.59 9.65
CA SER A 260 -9.30 19.57 10.61
C SER A 260 -9.77 20.91 9.99
N PHE A 261 -9.60 21.12 8.67
CA PHE A 261 -9.82 22.43 8.02
C PHE A 261 -10.93 22.39 6.96
N MET A 262 -12.17 22.05 7.35
CA MET A 262 -13.32 22.03 6.45
C MET A 262 -13.66 23.39 5.82
N LEU A 263 -13.18 24.49 6.39
CA LEU A 263 -13.36 25.86 5.85
C LEU A 263 -12.18 26.34 4.99
N LYS A 264 -11.15 25.48 4.75
CA LYS A 264 -9.91 25.87 4.05
C LYS A 264 -9.21 27.12 4.61
N ASP A 265 -9.25 27.30 5.89
CA ASP A 265 -8.64 28.42 6.58
C ASP A 265 -8.03 27.97 7.89
N ILE A 266 -6.71 28.09 8.02
CA ILE A 266 -5.95 27.66 9.20
C ILE A 266 -6.35 28.44 10.46
N THR A 267 -6.84 29.67 10.33
CA THR A 267 -7.27 30.51 11.46
C THR A 267 -8.54 29.99 12.14
N THR A 268 -9.24 29.07 11.49
CA THR A 268 -10.48 28.47 12.02
C THR A 268 -10.23 27.31 12.99
N SER A 269 -8.98 26.91 13.22
CA SER A 269 -8.64 25.92 14.25
C SER A 269 -9.09 26.37 15.63
N ILE A 270 -9.54 25.41 16.45
CA ILE A 270 -9.91 25.64 17.87
C ILE A 270 -8.84 25.15 18.84
N GLY A 271 -7.88 24.35 18.37
CA GLY A 271 -6.77 23.84 19.16
C GLY A 271 -5.68 24.88 19.39
N LYS A 272 -4.79 24.57 20.30
CA LYS A 272 -3.61 25.41 20.56
C LYS A 272 -2.49 25.05 19.59
N TRP A 273 -1.94 26.05 18.93
CA TRP A 273 -0.77 25.90 18.06
C TRP A 273 0.49 25.65 18.90
N ASP A 274 1.09 24.48 18.73
CA ASP A 274 2.32 24.01 19.39
C ASP A 274 3.42 23.68 18.36
N ILE A 275 3.52 24.52 17.33
CA ILE A 275 4.50 24.42 16.23
C ILE A 275 5.29 25.73 16.10
N SER A 276 6.40 25.70 15.32
CA SER A 276 7.17 26.90 14.98
C SER A 276 6.39 27.85 14.06
N LYS A 277 6.83 29.10 13.98
CA LYS A 277 6.24 30.08 13.05
C LYS A 277 6.41 29.66 11.61
N GLU A 278 7.55 29.08 11.27
CA GLU A 278 7.87 28.56 9.93
C GLU A 278 6.94 27.42 9.54
N ASP A 279 6.69 26.48 10.47
CA ASP A 279 5.77 25.37 10.27
C ASP A 279 4.30 25.86 10.15
N TYR A 280 3.92 26.88 10.90
CA TYR A 280 2.60 27.51 10.78
C TYR A 280 2.39 28.14 9.40
N GLU A 281 3.37 28.92 8.92
CA GLU A 281 3.32 29.52 7.58
C GLU A 281 3.36 28.47 6.44
N PHE A 282 4.04 27.35 6.68
CA PHE A 282 3.98 26.20 5.76
C PHE A 282 2.55 25.63 5.69
N MET A 283 1.94 25.30 6.85
CA MET A 283 0.59 24.74 6.90
C MET A 283 -0.45 25.70 6.33
N LYS A 284 -0.30 27.00 6.59
CA LYS A 284 -1.18 28.04 6.03
C LYS A 284 -1.17 28.01 4.52
N ARG A 285 0.00 28.08 3.89
CA ARG A 285 0.13 27.99 2.43
C ARG A 285 -0.39 26.68 1.89
N PHE A 286 -0.09 25.58 2.57
CA PHE A 286 -0.59 24.26 2.18
C PHE A 286 -2.13 24.23 2.11
N ILE A 287 -2.83 24.74 3.14
CA ILE A 287 -4.30 24.80 3.18
C ILE A 287 -4.87 25.74 2.13
N GLU A 288 -4.21 26.88 1.85
CA GLU A 288 -4.61 27.81 0.80
C GLU A 288 -4.53 27.18 -0.60
N ASP A 289 -3.46 26.44 -0.89
CA ASP A 289 -3.15 25.91 -2.21
C ASP A 289 -3.79 24.54 -2.51
N VAL A 290 -4.00 23.68 -1.48
CA VAL A 290 -4.49 22.32 -1.68
C VAL A 290 -5.91 22.30 -2.26
N VAL A 291 -6.16 21.39 -3.20
CA VAL A 291 -7.51 21.13 -3.73
C VAL A 291 -8.07 19.91 -3.00
N TYR A 292 -9.19 20.10 -2.29
CA TYR A 292 -9.86 19.00 -1.59
C TYR A 292 -10.56 18.09 -2.58
N ASP A 293 -10.25 16.80 -2.47
CA ASP A 293 -11.01 15.74 -3.13
C ASP A 293 -12.11 15.19 -2.20
N ASP A 294 -12.76 14.14 -2.64
CA ASP A 294 -13.83 13.54 -1.84
C ASP A 294 -13.32 12.75 -0.64
N TYR A 295 -12.04 12.33 -0.63
CA TYR A 295 -11.43 11.68 0.54
C TYR A 295 -11.12 12.71 1.64
N ASP A 296 -10.68 13.94 1.31
CA ASP A 296 -10.53 15.03 2.28
C ASP A 296 -11.86 15.31 2.98
N LYS A 297 -12.93 15.52 2.21
CA LYS A 297 -14.27 15.77 2.75
C LYS A 297 -14.80 14.61 3.57
N LEU A 298 -14.60 13.37 3.08
CA LEU A 298 -15.05 12.17 3.78
C LEU A 298 -14.41 12.06 5.15
N VAL A 299 -13.07 12.21 5.25
CA VAL A 299 -12.37 12.11 6.53
C VAL A 299 -12.76 13.26 7.46
N GLN A 300 -12.92 14.51 6.97
CA GLN A 300 -13.41 15.63 7.77
C GLN A 300 -14.76 15.33 8.45
N MET A 301 -15.68 14.67 7.74
CA MET A 301 -16.97 14.27 8.30
C MET A 301 -16.83 13.06 9.24
N CYS A 302 -16.09 12.02 8.82
CA CYS A 302 -15.97 10.76 9.57
C CYS A 302 -15.22 10.93 10.89
N ASP A 303 -14.25 11.83 10.98
CA ASP A 303 -13.64 12.25 12.25
C ASP A 303 -14.69 12.74 13.25
N SER A 304 -15.69 13.49 12.76
CA SER A 304 -16.80 14.00 13.58
C SER A 304 -17.89 12.94 13.87
N LEU A 305 -17.91 11.80 13.20
CA LEU A 305 -18.85 10.70 13.42
C LEU A 305 -18.26 9.59 14.32
N ALA A 306 -16.98 9.67 14.68
CA ALA A 306 -16.27 8.66 15.43
C ALA A 306 -15.96 9.11 16.86
N LEU A 307 -16.25 8.24 17.82
CA LEU A 307 -15.78 8.29 19.19
C LEU A 307 -14.92 7.05 19.48
N PRO A 308 -14.10 7.05 20.55
CA PRO A 308 -13.39 5.83 20.95
C PRO A 308 -14.31 4.64 21.28
N SER A 309 -15.59 4.90 21.53
CA SER A 309 -16.59 3.88 21.89
C SER A 309 -17.52 3.46 20.73
N GLY A 310 -17.36 4.03 19.54
CA GLY A 310 -18.24 3.73 18.40
C GLY A 310 -18.63 4.97 17.60
N PHE A 311 -19.59 4.79 16.70
CA PHE A 311 -20.14 5.89 15.93
C PHE A 311 -21.07 6.76 16.78
N CYS A 312 -21.23 8.02 16.40
CA CYS A 312 -22.14 8.95 17.06
C CYS A 312 -22.76 9.93 16.05
N PHE A 313 -23.87 10.55 16.46
CA PHE A 313 -24.41 11.70 15.75
C PHE A 313 -23.44 12.88 15.76
N LEU A 314 -23.41 13.66 14.69
CA LEU A 314 -22.58 14.86 14.56
C LEU A 314 -22.79 15.82 15.73
N GLU A 315 -24.04 16.02 16.16
CA GLU A 315 -24.41 16.89 17.27
C GLU A 315 -23.73 16.50 18.58
N LYS A 316 -23.67 15.19 18.87
CA LYS A 316 -22.99 14.67 20.06
C LYS A 316 -21.52 15.03 20.04
N ARG A 317 -20.85 14.84 18.89
CA ARG A 317 -19.43 15.20 18.72
C ARG A 317 -19.20 16.69 18.81
N PHE A 318 -20.06 17.50 18.18
CA PHE A 318 -19.96 18.96 18.22
C PHE A 318 -20.05 19.49 19.63
N VAL A 319 -20.99 18.97 20.42
CA VAL A 319 -21.14 19.34 21.83
C VAL A 319 -19.94 18.90 22.65
N ASP A 320 -19.45 17.65 22.46
CA ASP A 320 -18.27 17.13 23.16
C ASP A 320 -17.01 17.98 22.89
N VAL A 321 -16.78 18.38 21.64
CA VAL A 321 -15.67 19.25 21.24
C VAL A 321 -15.84 20.65 21.82
N ALA A 322 -17.04 21.23 21.76
CA ALA A 322 -17.32 22.55 22.33
C ALA A 322 -17.14 22.57 23.85
N MET A 323 -17.50 21.50 24.56
CA MET A 323 -17.29 21.37 26.00
C MET A 323 -15.81 21.29 26.39
N ARG A 324 -14.96 20.69 25.53
CA ARG A 324 -13.52 20.56 25.81
C ARG A 324 -12.70 21.77 25.41
N TYR A 325 -13.03 22.41 24.29
CA TYR A 325 -12.20 23.47 23.69
C TYR A 325 -12.88 24.84 23.66
N GLY A 326 -14.16 24.92 24.06
CA GLY A 326 -14.96 26.13 23.95
C GLY A 326 -15.54 26.34 22.54
N VAL A 327 -16.12 27.52 22.36
CA VAL A 327 -16.70 27.97 21.08
C VAL A 327 -16.06 29.29 20.66
N ASN A 328 -15.94 29.49 19.33
CA ASN A 328 -15.46 30.74 18.76
C ASN A 328 -16.38 31.17 17.58
N GLU A 329 -16.06 32.28 16.93
CA GLU A 329 -16.84 32.84 15.81
C GLU A 329 -16.93 31.90 14.58
N TYR A 330 -16.06 30.90 14.45
CA TYR A 330 -16.06 29.93 13.36
C TYR A 330 -16.82 28.64 13.70
N THR A 331 -17.18 28.41 14.95
CA THR A 331 -17.76 27.14 15.41
C THR A 331 -18.99 26.73 14.60
N THR A 332 -19.97 27.64 14.45
CA THR A 332 -21.19 27.34 13.68
C THR A 332 -20.94 27.21 12.18
N LYS A 333 -19.97 27.94 11.62
CA LYS A 333 -19.56 27.80 10.21
C LYS A 333 -18.94 26.44 9.95
N ARG A 334 -18.08 25.94 10.85
CA ARG A 334 -17.49 24.60 10.77
C ARG A 334 -18.57 23.52 10.84
N TRP A 335 -19.51 23.62 11.76
CA TRP A 335 -20.64 22.69 11.84
C TRP A 335 -21.46 22.69 10.55
N GLY A 336 -21.77 23.89 10.01
CA GLY A 336 -22.46 24.01 8.72
C GLY A 336 -21.72 23.32 7.58
N ALA A 337 -20.39 23.51 7.49
CA ALA A 337 -19.57 22.87 6.47
C ALA A 337 -19.60 21.32 6.58
N ILE A 338 -19.55 20.76 7.81
CA ILE A 338 -19.69 19.31 8.00
C ILE A 338 -21.08 18.81 7.59
N TYR A 339 -22.15 19.56 7.90
CA TYR A 339 -23.50 19.20 7.43
C TYR A 339 -23.64 19.28 5.90
N ASP A 340 -22.96 20.21 5.25
CA ASP A 340 -22.97 20.29 3.78
C ASP A 340 -22.21 19.10 3.16
N ILE A 341 -21.09 18.67 3.78
CA ILE A 341 -20.39 17.45 3.42
C ILE A 341 -21.30 16.22 3.63
N LYS A 342 -22.01 16.14 4.76
CA LYS A 342 -22.96 15.06 5.04
C LYS A 342 -24.02 14.96 3.94
N LYS A 343 -24.71 16.07 3.61
CA LYS A 343 -25.69 16.11 2.53
C LYS A 343 -25.13 15.70 1.17
N TYR A 344 -23.87 16.08 0.90
CA TYR A 344 -23.19 15.69 -0.34
C TYR A 344 -23.06 14.17 -0.44
N PHE A 345 -22.58 13.50 0.60
CA PHE A 345 -22.42 12.04 0.58
C PHE A 345 -23.76 11.31 0.64
N GLU A 346 -24.74 11.78 1.40
CA GLU A 346 -26.09 11.20 1.43
C GLU A 346 -26.77 11.25 0.06
N LYS A 347 -26.58 12.35 -0.69
CA LYS A 347 -27.07 12.45 -2.06
C LYS A 347 -26.45 11.43 -3.00
N ILE A 348 -25.15 11.13 -2.85
CA ILE A 348 -24.45 10.15 -3.68
C ILE A 348 -24.82 8.73 -3.27
N ALA A 349 -24.86 8.45 -1.97
CA ALA A 349 -25.16 7.14 -1.41
C ALA A 349 -26.65 6.75 -1.53
N GLY A 350 -27.54 7.73 -1.65
CA GLY A 350 -28.99 7.50 -1.67
C GLY A 350 -29.58 7.05 -0.33
N LYS A 351 -28.82 7.19 0.77
CA LYS A 351 -29.17 6.82 2.15
C LYS A 351 -28.63 7.86 3.11
N SER A 352 -29.22 7.98 4.31
CA SER A 352 -28.65 8.82 5.35
C SER A 352 -27.35 8.22 5.89
N ILE A 353 -26.47 9.06 6.41
CA ILE A 353 -25.21 8.61 7.04
C ILE A 353 -25.51 7.76 8.29
N GLU A 354 -26.55 8.09 9.02
CA GLU A 354 -27.02 7.35 10.19
C GLU A 354 -27.44 5.92 9.81
N GLU A 355 -28.15 5.73 8.69
CA GLU A 355 -28.53 4.41 8.18
C GLU A 355 -27.29 3.61 7.75
N ILE A 356 -26.32 4.23 7.07
CA ILE A 356 -25.08 3.57 6.61
C ILE A 356 -24.25 3.08 7.80
N LEU A 357 -24.15 3.91 8.85
CA LEU A 357 -23.34 3.63 10.03
C LEU A 357 -24.11 2.93 11.15
N GLU A 358 -25.41 2.69 10.98
CA GLU A 358 -26.30 2.04 11.98
C GLU A 358 -26.30 2.80 13.32
N ILE A 359 -26.32 4.15 13.25
CA ILE A 359 -26.39 5.01 14.44
C ILE A 359 -27.84 5.12 14.88
N SER A 360 -28.12 4.76 16.15
CA SER A 360 -29.46 4.78 16.76
C SER A 360 -29.48 5.56 18.08
#